data_1b1bb91f83157b77ddd04120520cd3e5
#
_entry.id   1b1bb91f83157b77ddd04120520cd3e5
#
_cell.length_a   1.000
_cell.length_b   1.000
_cell.length_c   1.000
_cell.angle_alpha   90.00
_cell.angle_beta   90.00
_cell.angle_gamma   90.00
#
_symmetry.space_group_name_H-M   'P 1'
#
loop_
_entity.id
_entity.type
_entity.pdbx_description
1 polymer ?
#
loop_
_entity_poly.entity_id
_entity_poly.type
_entity_poly.pdbx_seq_one_letter_code
_entity_poly.pdbx_strand_id
1 'polypeptide(L)'
;RPITIAAISTDILAKTLERCGVKVEVLGFTTKTWKGGRARDYWIKNNKPGSPGRLNELLHIIYKHADHPIRRSKQNFGIMLKEGLLKENIDGEALEWAFKRIISRQEKRKILMVISDGAPVDDSTLSSNDGNMLDLHLKSVIKIIEKKSNVELAAIGIGHDVSRYYTKAVTILDVDELAEVMTKKLIEMF
;
A
#
# COMPACT_ATOMS: atom_id res chain seq x y z
N ARG A 1 -11.08 -7.73 11.28
CA ARG A 1 -10.15 -6.60 11.02
C ARG A 1 -9.71 -6.63 9.55
N PRO A 2 -9.70 -5.50 8.83
CA PRO A 2 -9.26 -5.43 7.43
C PRO A 2 -7.87 -6.03 7.20
N ILE A 3 -6.93 -5.83 8.12
CA ILE A 3 -5.58 -6.37 7.99
C ILE A 3 -5.54 -7.92 8.06
N THR A 4 -6.40 -8.53 8.85
CA THR A 4 -6.51 -10.00 8.93
C THR A 4 -6.96 -10.56 7.58
N ILE A 5 -7.95 -9.92 6.99
CA ILE A 5 -8.46 -10.25 5.65
C ILE A 5 -7.37 -10.12 4.61
N ALA A 6 -6.68 -9.00 4.61
CA ALA A 6 -5.59 -8.74 3.68
C ALA A 6 -4.45 -9.77 3.82
N ALA A 7 -4.06 -10.10 5.05
CA ALA A 7 -2.99 -11.06 5.32
C ALA A 7 -3.33 -12.48 4.82
N ILE A 8 -4.51 -12.98 5.14
CA ILE A 8 -4.96 -14.32 4.73
C ILE A 8 -5.08 -14.41 3.21
N SER A 9 -5.70 -13.43 2.59
CA SER A 9 -5.91 -13.42 1.15
C SER A 9 -4.60 -13.28 0.38
N THR A 10 -3.68 -12.46 0.88
CA THR A 10 -2.35 -12.30 0.30
C THR A 10 -1.55 -13.59 0.36
N ASP A 11 -1.62 -14.31 1.50
CA ASP A 11 -0.93 -15.61 1.64
C ASP A 11 -1.46 -16.64 0.63
N ILE A 12 -2.75 -16.78 0.51
CA ILE A 12 -3.40 -17.69 -0.44
C ILE A 12 -3.02 -17.32 -1.87
N LEU A 13 -3.11 -16.06 -2.19
CA LEU A 13 -2.84 -15.54 -3.53
C LEU A 13 -1.37 -15.73 -3.93
N ALA A 14 -0.44 -15.40 -3.04
CA ALA A 14 0.98 -15.58 -3.29
C ALA A 14 1.33 -17.05 -3.53
N LYS A 15 0.78 -17.98 -2.75
CA LYS A 15 0.94 -19.43 -2.98
C LYS A 15 0.43 -19.87 -4.34
N THR A 16 -0.75 -19.41 -4.72
CA THR A 16 -1.36 -19.75 -6.01
C THR A 16 -0.55 -19.22 -7.17
N LEU A 17 -0.12 -17.97 -7.13
CA LEU A 17 0.66 -17.34 -8.18
C LEU A 17 2.06 -17.96 -8.32
N GLU A 18 2.73 -18.29 -7.22
CA GLU A 18 4.03 -18.98 -7.28
C GLU A 18 3.93 -20.35 -7.95
N ARG A 19 2.86 -21.10 -7.71
CA ARG A 19 2.60 -22.37 -8.40
C ARG A 19 2.45 -22.20 -9.91
N CYS A 20 2.00 -21.04 -10.34
CA CYS A 20 1.88 -20.68 -11.76
C CYS A 20 3.17 -20.08 -12.34
N GLY A 21 4.26 -20.06 -11.60
CA GLY A 21 5.53 -19.49 -12.03
C GLY A 21 5.61 -17.96 -11.96
N VAL A 22 4.69 -17.32 -11.27
CA VAL A 22 4.66 -15.86 -11.12
C VAL A 22 5.49 -15.44 -9.90
N LYS A 23 6.37 -14.46 -10.08
CA LYS A 23 7.10 -13.82 -8.98
C LYS A 23 6.18 -12.87 -8.22
N VAL A 24 6.11 -13.02 -6.92
CA VAL A 24 5.24 -12.22 -6.06
C VAL A 24 6.05 -11.54 -4.97
N GLU A 25 5.90 -10.23 -4.82
CA GLU A 25 6.41 -9.47 -3.69
C GLU A 25 5.24 -8.94 -2.87
N VAL A 26 5.36 -9.00 -1.55
CA VAL A 26 4.34 -8.51 -0.63
C VAL A 26 4.93 -7.41 0.24
N LEU A 27 4.38 -6.23 0.11
CA LEU A 27 4.81 -5.02 0.79
C LEU A 27 3.72 -4.51 1.74
N GLY A 28 4.14 -3.88 2.81
CA GLY A 28 3.24 -3.17 3.70
C GLY A 28 3.72 -1.76 3.95
N PHE A 29 2.80 -0.90 4.35
CA PHE A 29 3.12 0.49 4.65
C PHE A 29 2.29 1.02 5.81
N THR A 30 2.94 1.78 6.66
CA THR A 30 2.33 2.51 7.78
C THR A 30 3.26 3.65 8.19
N THR A 31 3.00 4.29 9.31
CA THR A 31 3.90 5.24 9.95
C THR A 31 4.49 4.65 11.22
N LYS A 32 5.64 5.18 11.67
CA LYS A 32 6.29 4.72 12.91
C LYS A 32 5.52 5.11 14.15
N THR A 33 4.85 6.26 14.10
CA THR A 33 4.15 6.82 15.25
C THR A 33 2.74 7.26 14.88
N TRP A 34 1.91 7.42 15.88
CA TRP A 34 0.73 8.22 15.80
C TRP A 34 1.12 9.71 15.98
N LYS A 35 0.53 10.60 15.20
CA LYS A 35 0.68 12.06 15.38
C LYS A 35 2.12 12.60 15.32
N GLY A 36 2.94 12.10 14.43
CA GLY A 36 4.13 12.78 13.94
C GLY A 36 5.51 12.27 14.34
N GLY A 37 5.79 11.96 15.59
CA GLY A 37 7.11 11.48 16.00
C GLY A 37 8.27 12.46 15.76
N ARG A 38 9.47 11.95 15.41
CA ARG A 38 10.69 12.75 15.25
C ARG A 38 10.60 13.83 14.16
N ALA A 39 9.92 13.54 13.07
CA ALA A 39 9.77 14.52 11.99
C ALA A 39 9.01 15.77 12.47
N ARG A 40 7.94 15.56 13.22
CA ARG A 40 7.19 16.64 13.84
C ARG A 40 7.99 17.37 14.92
N ASP A 41 8.73 16.64 15.75
CA ASP A 41 9.58 17.23 16.81
C ASP A 41 10.65 18.14 16.21
N TYR A 42 11.29 17.72 15.13
CA TYR A 42 12.25 18.54 14.40
C TYR A 42 11.63 19.81 13.84
N TRP A 43 10.46 19.72 13.25
CA TRP A 43 9.70 20.89 12.74
C TRP A 43 9.36 21.87 13.86
N ILE A 44 8.92 21.37 15.02
CA ILE A 44 8.61 22.22 16.19
C ILE A 44 9.87 22.94 16.68
N LYS A 45 11.01 22.25 16.77
CA LYS A 45 12.29 22.83 17.18
C LYS A 45 12.78 23.92 16.22
N ASN A 46 12.41 23.84 14.96
CA ASN A 46 12.76 24.82 13.92
C ASN A 46 11.68 25.90 13.72
N ASN A 47 10.93 26.25 14.77
CA ASN A 47 9.94 27.33 14.78
C ASN A 47 8.76 27.13 13.84
N LYS A 48 8.42 25.89 13.52
CA LYS A 48 7.23 25.51 12.74
C LYS A 48 7.10 26.27 11.40
N PRO A 49 8.08 26.21 10.49
CA PRO A 49 7.93 26.89 9.19
C PRO A 49 6.68 26.43 8.45
N GLY A 50 6.05 27.32 7.70
CA GLY A 50 4.81 27.05 6.98
C GLY A 50 4.97 25.97 5.91
N SER A 51 3.91 25.21 5.65
CA SER A 51 3.85 24.15 4.63
C SER A 51 5.01 23.18 4.73
N PRO A 52 5.17 22.46 5.86
CA PRO A 52 6.35 21.62 6.09
C PRO A 52 6.40 20.35 5.25
N GLY A 53 5.29 19.94 4.66
CA GLY A 53 5.16 18.62 4.02
C GLY A 53 4.87 17.52 5.04
N ARG A 54 5.33 16.30 4.76
CA ARG A 54 5.11 15.16 5.65
C ARG A 54 5.77 15.36 7.01
N LEU A 55 5.02 15.17 8.07
CA LEU A 55 5.45 15.32 9.46
C LEU A 55 5.42 13.99 10.26
N ASN A 56 5.56 12.88 9.61
CA ASN A 56 5.66 11.57 10.25
C ASN A 56 6.73 10.73 9.58
N GLU A 57 7.34 9.81 10.34
CA GLU A 57 8.27 8.86 9.78
C GLU A 57 7.52 7.69 9.14
N LEU A 58 7.93 7.35 7.92
CA LEU A 58 7.37 6.20 7.21
C LEU A 58 7.93 4.89 7.76
N LEU A 59 7.10 3.86 7.75
CA LEU A 59 7.50 2.48 7.97
C LEU A 59 7.02 1.65 6.78
N HIS A 60 7.95 1.33 5.90
CA HIS A 60 7.73 0.47 4.74
C HIS A 60 8.32 -0.91 5.02
N ILE A 61 7.52 -1.96 4.84
CA ILE A 61 7.85 -3.31 5.27
C ILE A 61 7.83 -4.25 4.06
N ILE A 62 8.88 -5.05 3.91
CA ILE A 62 8.90 -6.15 2.93
C ILE A 62 8.52 -7.43 3.68
N TYR A 63 7.29 -7.88 3.51
CA TYR A 63 6.83 -9.14 4.10
C TYR A 63 7.34 -10.34 3.31
N LYS A 64 7.40 -10.22 1.99
CA LYS A 64 7.94 -11.24 1.10
C LYS A 64 8.65 -10.59 -0.08
N HIS A 65 9.91 -10.91 -0.25
CA HIS A 65 10.69 -10.49 -1.40
C HIS A 65 10.29 -11.29 -2.65
N ALA A 66 10.32 -10.67 -3.83
CA ALA A 66 9.91 -11.31 -5.08
C ALA A 66 10.70 -12.59 -5.41
N ASP A 67 11.98 -12.62 -5.10
CA ASP A 67 12.87 -13.76 -5.41
C ASP A 67 12.91 -14.82 -4.31
N HIS A 68 12.27 -14.60 -3.18
CA HIS A 68 12.17 -15.57 -2.10
C HIS A 68 10.85 -16.36 -2.20
N PRO A 69 10.88 -17.69 -2.05
CA PRO A 69 9.65 -18.48 -2.05
C PRO A 69 8.81 -18.19 -0.80
N ILE A 70 7.50 -18.27 -0.92
CA ILE A 70 6.57 -17.94 0.17
C ILE A 70 6.81 -18.79 1.42
N ARG A 71 7.28 -20.04 1.28
CA ARG A 71 7.61 -20.90 2.42
C ARG A 71 8.62 -20.30 3.38
N ARG A 72 9.51 -19.42 2.90
CA ARG A 72 10.49 -18.70 3.72
C ARG A 72 9.91 -17.46 4.40
N SER A 73 8.73 -17.02 3.95
CA SER A 73 8.11 -15.77 4.41
C SER A 73 6.90 -15.98 5.31
N LYS A 74 6.57 -17.22 5.68
CA LYS A 74 5.39 -17.53 6.51
C LYS A 74 5.37 -16.77 7.83
N GLN A 75 6.51 -16.67 8.50
CA GLN A 75 6.63 -15.93 9.76
C GLN A 75 6.38 -14.43 9.57
N ASN A 76 6.81 -13.88 8.45
CA ASN A 76 6.64 -12.47 8.12
C ASN A 76 5.16 -12.10 7.94
N PHE A 77 4.35 -13.00 7.36
CA PHE A 77 2.91 -12.79 7.25
C PHE A 77 2.22 -12.69 8.61
N GLY A 78 2.72 -13.42 9.61
CA GLY A 78 2.26 -13.29 10.98
C GLY A 78 2.52 -11.91 11.58
N ILE A 79 3.56 -11.22 11.14
CA ILE A 79 3.88 -9.86 11.58
C ILE A 79 2.79 -8.85 11.15
N MET A 80 2.13 -9.06 10.02
CA MET A 80 0.99 -8.22 9.61
C MET A 80 -0.11 -8.16 10.66
N LEU A 81 -0.27 -9.24 11.42
CA LEU A 81 -1.31 -9.38 12.43
C LEU A 81 -0.91 -8.81 13.78
N LYS A 82 0.35 -8.35 13.92
CA LYS A 82 0.86 -7.81 15.17
C LYS A 82 0.06 -6.57 15.56
N GLU A 83 -0.51 -6.62 16.75
CA GLU A 83 -1.26 -5.50 17.30
C GLU A 83 -0.37 -4.28 17.49
N GLY A 84 -0.89 -3.10 17.11
CA GLY A 84 -0.16 -1.84 17.22
C GLY A 84 0.90 -1.59 16.14
N LEU A 85 1.10 -2.50 15.18
CA LEU A 85 2.03 -2.27 14.07
C LEU A 85 1.52 -1.17 13.13
N LEU A 86 0.27 -1.27 12.70
CA LEU A 86 -0.33 -0.31 11.78
C LEU A 86 -0.82 0.93 12.54
N LYS A 87 -0.45 2.08 12.03
CA LYS A 87 -0.82 3.39 12.58
C LYS A 87 -1.51 4.24 11.52
N GLU A 88 -0.87 5.28 11.05
CA GLU A 88 -1.42 6.13 10.01
C GLU A 88 -0.93 5.69 8.62
N ASN A 89 -1.50 6.23 7.55
CA ASN A 89 -1.20 5.79 6.20
C ASN A 89 -0.94 6.96 5.25
N ILE A 90 0.23 6.95 4.65
CA ILE A 90 0.67 7.92 3.65
C ILE A 90 0.85 7.17 2.33
N ASP A 91 -0.26 6.98 1.65
CA ASP A 91 -0.39 6.08 0.51
C ASP A 91 0.44 6.51 -0.70
N GLY A 92 0.57 7.81 -0.95
CA GLY A 92 1.31 8.31 -2.11
C GLY A 92 2.78 7.91 -2.09
N GLU A 93 3.48 8.14 -0.98
CA GLU A 93 4.88 7.75 -0.83
C GLU A 93 5.06 6.23 -0.79
N ALA A 94 4.10 5.52 -0.20
CA ALA A 94 4.09 4.05 -0.22
C ALA A 94 3.98 3.50 -1.64
N LEU A 95 3.10 4.07 -2.44
CA LEU A 95 2.91 3.69 -3.83
C LEU A 95 4.15 4.01 -4.68
N GLU A 96 4.79 5.15 -4.46
CA GLU A 96 6.07 5.49 -5.10
C GLU A 96 7.15 4.46 -4.79
N TRP A 97 7.26 4.05 -3.54
CA TRP A 97 8.20 3.02 -3.10
C TRP A 97 7.94 1.69 -3.79
N ALA A 98 6.70 1.21 -3.77
CA ALA A 98 6.30 -0.02 -4.43
C ALA A 98 6.56 0.04 -5.95
N PHE A 99 6.25 1.18 -6.57
CA PHE A 99 6.49 1.42 -7.99
C PHE A 99 7.97 1.34 -8.35
N LYS A 100 8.84 1.97 -7.58
CA LYS A 100 10.29 1.89 -7.78
C LYS A 100 10.81 0.46 -7.70
N ARG A 101 10.25 -0.34 -6.80
CA ARG A 101 10.63 -1.74 -6.66
C ARG A 101 10.19 -2.59 -7.86
N ILE A 102 8.97 -2.43 -8.31
CA ILE A 102 8.45 -3.24 -9.43
C ILE A 102 9.05 -2.81 -10.78
N ILE A 103 9.26 -1.54 -11.01
CA ILE A 103 9.79 -1.04 -12.29
C ILE A 103 11.24 -1.47 -12.51
N SER A 104 11.99 -1.74 -11.46
CA SER A 104 13.37 -2.25 -11.54
C SER A 104 13.45 -3.73 -11.88
N ARG A 105 12.34 -4.45 -11.90
CA ARG A 105 12.30 -5.87 -12.21
C ARG A 105 12.47 -6.12 -13.72
N GLN A 106 12.98 -7.31 -14.04
CA GLN A 106 13.25 -7.73 -15.43
C GLN A 106 12.02 -8.32 -16.12
N GLU A 107 11.02 -8.75 -15.36
CA GLU A 107 9.80 -9.35 -15.89
C GLU A 107 9.09 -8.37 -16.82
N LYS A 108 8.62 -8.84 -17.96
CA LYS A 108 7.96 -8.00 -18.97
C LYS A 108 6.63 -7.47 -18.48
N ARG A 109 5.84 -8.33 -17.83
CA ARG A 109 4.56 -7.95 -17.27
C ARG A 109 4.69 -7.64 -15.79
N LYS A 110 4.19 -6.49 -15.41
CA LYS A 110 4.28 -5.98 -14.05
C LYS A 110 2.90 -5.54 -13.58
N ILE A 111 2.42 -6.16 -12.51
CA ILE A 111 1.12 -5.87 -11.92
C ILE A 111 1.34 -5.41 -10.49
N LEU A 112 0.85 -4.21 -10.17
CA LEU A 112 0.87 -3.64 -8.83
C LEU A 112 -0.56 -3.57 -8.30
N MET A 113 -0.83 -4.34 -7.25
CA MET A 113 -2.14 -4.39 -6.61
C MET A 113 -2.07 -3.75 -5.23
N VAL A 114 -2.91 -2.77 -4.99
CA VAL A 114 -3.02 -2.06 -3.71
C VAL A 114 -4.24 -2.55 -2.95
N ILE A 115 -4.07 -2.88 -1.68
CA ILE A 115 -5.18 -3.18 -0.77
C ILE A 115 -5.23 -2.05 0.25
N SER A 116 -6.35 -1.33 0.27
CA SER A 116 -6.53 -0.14 1.10
C SER A 116 -7.86 -0.18 1.84
N ASP A 117 -7.88 0.32 3.06
CA ASP A 117 -9.09 0.46 3.87
C ASP A 117 -9.59 1.91 3.98
N GLY A 118 -9.05 2.83 3.19
CA GLY A 118 -9.51 4.21 3.18
C GLY A 118 -8.61 5.19 2.45
N ALA A 119 -8.87 6.47 2.69
CA ALA A 119 -8.07 7.56 2.19
C ALA A 119 -6.74 7.69 2.94
N PRO A 120 -5.72 8.33 2.33
CA PRO A 120 -4.48 8.61 3.05
C PRO A 120 -4.74 9.58 4.20
N VAL A 121 -4.28 9.22 5.39
CA VAL A 121 -4.48 9.99 6.62
C VAL A 121 -3.21 9.99 7.46
N ASP A 122 -2.74 11.18 7.80
CA ASP A 122 -1.74 11.43 8.84
C ASP A 122 -2.05 12.77 9.49
N ASP A 123 -2.51 12.73 10.73
CA ASP A 123 -3.02 13.91 11.44
C ASP A 123 -2.03 15.06 11.49
N SER A 124 -0.77 14.78 11.80
CA SER A 124 0.25 15.84 11.92
C SER A 124 0.53 16.51 10.57
N THR A 125 0.54 15.74 9.50
CA THR A 125 0.73 16.27 8.15
C THR A 125 -0.48 17.09 7.69
N LEU A 126 -1.69 16.56 7.85
CA LEU A 126 -2.91 17.22 7.40
C LEU A 126 -3.23 18.48 8.19
N SER A 127 -2.90 18.53 9.49
CA SER A 127 -3.14 19.71 10.32
C SER A 127 -2.14 20.84 10.10
N SER A 128 -0.99 20.56 9.49
CA SER A 128 0.11 21.53 9.30
C SER A 128 0.34 21.93 7.84
N ASN A 129 -0.41 21.36 6.93
CA ASN A 129 -0.41 21.62 5.49
C ASN A 129 -1.86 21.83 5.02
N ASP A 130 -2.03 21.99 3.71
CA ASP A 130 -3.37 21.93 3.12
C ASP A 130 -4.01 20.56 3.38
N GLY A 131 -5.25 20.55 3.82
CA GLY A 131 -5.95 19.33 4.21
C GLY A 131 -6.13 18.29 3.11
N ASN A 132 -5.94 18.67 1.84
CA ASN A 132 -5.99 17.79 0.68
C ASN A 132 -4.61 17.37 0.15
N MET A 133 -3.53 17.72 0.84
CA MET A 133 -2.16 17.49 0.36
C MET A 133 -1.90 15.99 0.08
N LEU A 134 -2.23 15.10 1.00
CA LEU A 134 -2.01 13.67 0.84
C LEU A 134 -2.87 13.08 -0.28
N ASP A 135 -4.09 13.56 -0.42
CA ASP A 135 -5.04 13.18 -1.47
C ASP A 135 -4.50 13.55 -2.86
N LEU A 136 -4.08 14.78 -3.02
CA LEU A 136 -3.52 15.28 -4.28
C LEU A 136 -2.23 14.59 -4.66
N HIS A 137 -1.37 14.31 -3.69
CA HIS A 137 -0.13 13.58 -3.90
C HIS A 137 -0.40 12.15 -4.38
N LEU A 138 -1.29 11.44 -3.70
CA LEU A 138 -1.68 10.08 -4.12
C LEU A 138 -2.22 10.08 -5.55
N LYS A 139 -3.13 10.98 -5.87
CA LYS A 139 -3.69 11.10 -7.23
C LYS A 139 -2.62 11.38 -8.29
N SER A 140 -1.63 12.21 -7.97
CA SER A 140 -0.53 12.51 -8.90
C SER A 140 0.35 11.29 -9.13
N VAL A 141 0.67 10.52 -8.12
CA VAL A 141 1.46 9.27 -8.22
C VAL A 141 0.71 8.23 -9.07
N ILE A 142 -0.56 8.03 -8.79
CA ILE A 142 -1.41 7.11 -9.57
C ILE A 142 -1.43 7.50 -11.05
N LYS A 143 -1.63 8.77 -11.33
CA LYS A 143 -1.63 9.28 -12.71
C LYS A 143 -0.33 9.01 -13.46
N ILE A 144 0.81 9.18 -12.77
CA ILE A 144 2.12 8.88 -13.36
C ILE A 144 2.24 7.39 -13.69
N ILE A 145 1.87 6.52 -12.76
CA ILE A 145 1.94 5.06 -12.96
C ILE A 145 1.03 4.63 -14.10
N GLU A 146 -0.23 5.06 -14.09
CA GLU A 146 -1.23 4.66 -15.07
C GLU A 146 -0.96 5.19 -16.48
N LYS A 147 -0.43 6.40 -16.61
CA LYS A 147 -0.27 7.07 -17.91
C LYS A 147 1.14 7.04 -18.48
N LYS A 148 2.16 6.93 -17.64
CA LYS A 148 3.57 7.04 -18.05
C LYS A 148 4.38 5.77 -17.83
N SER A 149 3.75 4.67 -17.44
CA SER A 149 4.46 3.40 -17.26
C SER A 149 3.67 2.23 -17.83
N ASN A 150 4.35 1.08 -17.98
CA ASN A 150 3.74 -0.19 -18.39
C ASN A 150 3.24 -1.02 -17.21
N VAL A 151 3.32 -0.50 -15.99
CA VAL A 151 2.84 -1.18 -14.79
C VAL A 151 1.31 -1.13 -14.79
N GLU A 152 0.69 -2.29 -14.67
CA GLU A 152 -0.76 -2.41 -14.51
C GLU A 152 -1.11 -2.19 -13.03
N LEU A 153 -1.81 -1.10 -12.74
CA LEU A 153 -2.20 -0.72 -11.39
C LEU A 153 -3.67 -1.06 -11.14
N ALA A 154 -3.93 -1.78 -10.06
CA ALA A 154 -5.29 -2.08 -9.60
C ALA A 154 -5.37 -1.90 -8.09
N ALA A 155 -6.55 -1.60 -7.57
CA ALA A 155 -6.79 -1.44 -6.16
C ALA A 155 -8.04 -2.18 -5.68
N ILE A 156 -7.97 -2.66 -4.44
CA ILE A 156 -9.09 -3.25 -3.72
C ILE A 156 -9.30 -2.42 -2.46
N GLY A 157 -10.48 -1.81 -2.36
CA GLY A 157 -10.92 -1.09 -1.16
C GLY A 157 -11.66 -2.02 -0.22
N ILE A 158 -11.24 -2.11 1.02
CA ILE A 158 -11.92 -2.88 2.07
C ILE A 158 -12.80 -1.94 2.88
N GLY A 159 -14.13 -2.06 2.70
CA GLY A 159 -15.11 -1.21 3.37
C GLY A 159 -15.13 0.25 2.89
N HIS A 160 -14.34 0.60 1.88
CA HIS A 160 -14.25 1.94 1.30
C HIS A 160 -14.14 1.88 -0.21
N ASP A 161 -14.80 2.81 -0.89
CA ASP A 161 -14.65 2.99 -2.32
C ASP A 161 -13.37 3.79 -2.60
N VAL A 162 -12.43 3.17 -3.32
CA VAL A 162 -11.17 3.78 -3.73
C VAL A 162 -11.15 4.18 -5.22
N SER A 163 -12.27 4.12 -5.90
CA SER A 163 -12.41 4.48 -7.32
C SER A 163 -12.14 5.97 -7.60
N ARG A 164 -12.25 6.81 -6.58
CA ARG A 164 -11.86 8.23 -6.69
C ARG A 164 -10.34 8.42 -6.88
N TYR A 165 -9.54 7.41 -6.53
CA TYR A 165 -8.08 7.43 -6.69
C TYR A 165 -7.63 6.56 -7.86
N TYR A 166 -8.07 5.30 -7.89
CA TYR A 166 -7.60 4.29 -8.84
C TYR A 166 -8.62 4.05 -9.95
N THR A 167 -8.16 4.04 -11.18
CA THR A 167 -9.04 3.77 -12.34
C THR A 167 -9.60 2.35 -12.32
N LYS A 168 -8.73 1.37 -11.99
CA LYS A 168 -9.14 -0.04 -11.82
C LYS A 168 -9.29 -0.32 -10.33
N ALA A 169 -10.51 -0.21 -9.82
CA ALA A 169 -10.79 -0.37 -8.40
C ALA A 169 -12.01 -1.25 -8.17
N VAL A 170 -11.96 -2.02 -7.11
CA VAL A 170 -13.07 -2.85 -6.62
C VAL A 170 -13.24 -2.61 -5.13
N THR A 171 -14.48 -2.53 -4.67
CA THR A 171 -14.81 -2.43 -3.24
C THR A 171 -15.34 -3.76 -2.74
N ILE A 172 -14.85 -4.21 -1.60
CA ILE A 172 -15.33 -5.38 -0.89
C ILE A 172 -15.76 -5.03 0.52
N LEU A 173 -16.76 -5.71 1.02
CA LEU A 173 -17.35 -5.43 2.34
C LEU A 173 -16.99 -6.48 3.40
N ASP A 174 -16.67 -7.69 2.99
CA ASP A 174 -16.34 -8.78 3.91
C ASP A 174 -15.19 -9.68 3.41
N VAL A 175 -14.78 -10.60 4.28
CA VAL A 175 -13.64 -11.52 4.06
C VAL A 175 -13.86 -12.50 2.91
N ASP A 176 -15.07 -13.01 2.82
CA ASP A 176 -15.39 -14.10 1.87
C ASP A 176 -15.34 -13.58 0.44
N GLU A 177 -15.72 -12.32 0.25
CA GLU A 177 -15.63 -11.63 -1.05
C GLU A 177 -14.18 -11.39 -1.50
N LEU A 178 -13.24 -11.18 -0.58
CA LEU A 178 -11.90 -10.74 -0.94
C LEU A 178 -11.15 -11.77 -1.78
N ALA A 179 -11.15 -13.03 -1.37
CA ALA A 179 -10.44 -14.09 -2.09
C ALA A 179 -11.03 -14.27 -3.51
N GLU A 180 -12.34 -14.24 -3.63
CA GLU A 180 -13.04 -14.33 -4.90
C GLU A 180 -12.75 -13.13 -5.81
N VAL A 181 -12.84 -11.92 -5.28
CA VAL A 181 -12.60 -10.68 -6.04
C VAL A 181 -11.14 -10.58 -6.47
N MET A 182 -10.18 -10.89 -5.61
CA MET A 182 -8.76 -10.89 -5.96
C MET A 182 -8.45 -11.90 -7.07
N THR A 183 -8.97 -13.11 -6.96
CA THR A 183 -8.79 -14.15 -7.99
C THR A 183 -9.38 -13.70 -9.33
N LYS A 184 -10.59 -13.16 -9.31
CA LYS A 184 -11.28 -12.65 -10.50
C LYS A 184 -10.53 -11.50 -11.16
N LYS A 185 -10.06 -10.51 -10.35
CA LYS A 185 -9.25 -9.40 -10.85
C LYS A 185 -7.95 -9.85 -11.49
N LEU A 186 -7.26 -10.81 -10.88
CA LEU A 186 -6.03 -11.37 -11.45
C LEU A 186 -6.28 -12.10 -12.75
N ILE A 187 -7.33 -12.90 -12.83
CA ILE A 187 -7.72 -13.58 -14.08
C ILE A 187 -7.99 -12.56 -15.18
N GLU A 188 -8.68 -11.46 -14.88
CA GLU A 188 -8.94 -10.39 -15.84
C GLU A 188 -7.66 -9.68 -16.30
N MET A 189 -6.63 -9.62 -15.45
CA MET A 189 -5.34 -9.00 -15.77
C MET A 189 -4.38 -9.91 -16.51
N PHE A 190 -4.55 -11.22 -16.42
CA PHE A 190 -3.79 -12.23 -17.14
C PHE A 190 -4.54 -12.73 -18.37
#